data_3d50972b7d6cad13b468bc67a2908164
#
_entry.id   3d50972b7d6cad13b468bc67a2908164
#
_cell.length_a   1.000
_cell.length_b   1.000
_cell.length_c   1.000
_cell.angle_alpha   90.00
_cell.angle_beta   90.00
_cell.angle_gamma   90.00
#
_symmetry.space_group_name_H-M   'P 1'
#
loop_
_entity.id
_entity.type
_entity.pdbx_description
1 polymer ?
#
loop_
_entity_poly.entity_id
_entity_poly.type
_entity_poly.pdbx_seq_one_letter_code
_entity_poly.pdbx_strand_id
1 'polypeptide(L)'
;YSVTCIDKDYKRLEMLKSGKCPFFEPGMDELLDKHINKTKLISFASTIKNNLKNSDIIFITVGTPTKQSKDDADLSFVWQVAEEIADNIKKYCLVVTKSTVPVGTTREVKKIILNKIDQKLFDVVSNPEFLREGSAINDFIRPDRVVIGTENKKSENIMKELYRPLFLKETPIVATSIETAEIIKYASNSFLATKIAFINEIADLCEVVGA
;
A
#
# COMPACT_ATOMS: atom_id res chain seq x y z
N TYR A 1 1.34 0.69 -17.31
CA TYR A 1 1.89 -0.53 -16.71
C TYR A 1 0.85 -1.66 -16.75
N SER A 2 1.30 -2.91 -16.85
CA SER A 2 0.47 -4.10 -16.68
C SER A 2 0.48 -4.50 -15.20
N VAL A 3 -0.68 -4.79 -14.63
CA VAL A 3 -0.84 -5.09 -13.19
C VAL A 3 -1.57 -6.40 -13.00
N THR A 4 -1.05 -7.27 -12.13
CA THR A 4 -1.75 -8.45 -11.65
C THR A 4 -2.10 -8.24 -10.19
N CYS A 5 -3.38 -8.17 -9.87
CA CYS A 5 -3.88 -8.11 -8.51
C CYS A 5 -4.05 -9.53 -7.98
N ILE A 6 -3.50 -9.81 -6.79
CA ILE A 6 -3.55 -11.12 -6.16
C ILE A 6 -4.30 -11.00 -4.84
N ASP A 7 -5.35 -11.79 -4.67
CA ASP A 7 -6.11 -11.87 -3.42
C ASP A 7 -6.49 -13.34 -3.13
N LYS A 8 -6.55 -13.74 -1.87
CA LYS A 8 -6.97 -15.09 -1.45
C LYS A 8 -8.50 -15.22 -1.32
N ASP A 9 -9.22 -14.10 -1.28
CA ASP A 9 -10.68 -14.09 -1.22
C ASP A 9 -11.29 -14.27 -2.61
N TYR A 10 -11.79 -15.48 -2.88
CA TYR A 10 -12.41 -15.82 -4.15
C TYR A 10 -13.65 -14.99 -4.47
N LYS A 11 -14.45 -14.61 -3.46
CA LYS A 11 -15.65 -13.79 -3.68
C LYS A 11 -15.25 -12.39 -4.16
N ARG A 12 -14.23 -11.82 -3.52
CA ARG A 12 -13.66 -10.53 -3.93
C ARG A 12 -13.09 -10.59 -5.35
N LEU A 13 -12.34 -11.64 -5.67
CA LEU A 13 -11.79 -11.85 -7.01
C LEU A 13 -12.88 -11.97 -8.09
N GLU A 14 -13.96 -12.68 -7.82
CA GLU A 14 -15.09 -12.82 -8.75
C GLU A 14 -15.77 -11.47 -9.02
N MET A 15 -16.01 -10.67 -7.98
CA MET A 15 -16.53 -9.32 -8.13
C MET A 15 -15.62 -8.46 -9.00
N LEU A 16 -14.32 -8.40 -8.67
CA LEU A 16 -13.33 -7.63 -9.41
C LEU A 16 -13.23 -8.07 -10.87
N LYS A 17 -13.19 -9.38 -11.16
CA LYS A 17 -13.18 -9.92 -12.52
C LYS A 17 -14.43 -9.55 -13.33
N SER A 18 -15.57 -9.39 -12.66
CA SER A 18 -16.80 -8.92 -13.29
C SER A 18 -16.87 -7.40 -13.48
N GLY A 19 -15.80 -6.67 -13.11
CA GLY A 19 -15.73 -5.21 -13.20
C GLY A 19 -16.47 -4.49 -12.07
N LYS A 20 -16.76 -5.18 -10.96
CA LYS A 20 -17.42 -4.59 -9.78
C LYS A 20 -16.45 -4.42 -8.62
N CYS A 21 -16.45 -3.24 -8.03
CA CYS A 21 -15.69 -2.96 -6.82
C CYS A 21 -16.35 -3.63 -5.60
N PRO A 22 -15.61 -4.36 -4.74
CA PRO A 22 -16.18 -5.00 -3.56
C PRO A 22 -16.44 -4.05 -2.38
N PHE A 23 -16.20 -2.76 -2.55
CA PHE A 23 -16.45 -1.70 -1.56
C PHE A 23 -16.91 -0.43 -2.26
N PHE A 24 -17.45 0.52 -1.50
CA PHE A 24 -17.96 1.77 -2.06
C PHE A 24 -16.78 2.70 -2.42
N GLU A 25 -16.58 2.92 -3.73
CA GLU A 25 -15.62 3.89 -4.27
C GLU A 25 -16.16 4.44 -5.61
N PRO A 26 -16.71 5.66 -5.64
CA PRO A 26 -17.28 6.24 -6.86
C PRO A 26 -16.29 6.28 -8.01
N GLY A 27 -16.68 5.77 -9.19
CA GLY A 27 -15.85 5.72 -10.40
C GLY A 27 -14.93 4.50 -10.50
N MET A 28 -14.89 3.61 -9.49
CA MET A 28 -14.02 2.44 -9.53
C MET A 28 -14.52 1.40 -10.54
N ASP A 29 -15.83 1.18 -10.63
CA ASP A 29 -16.40 0.20 -11.57
C ASP A 29 -16.08 0.57 -13.02
N GLU A 30 -16.15 1.86 -13.38
CA GLU A 30 -15.78 2.36 -14.71
C GLU A 30 -14.29 2.18 -15.02
N LEU A 31 -13.42 2.40 -14.02
CA LEU A 31 -11.99 2.17 -14.16
C LEU A 31 -11.67 0.68 -14.31
N LEU A 32 -12.33 -0.18 -13.53
CA LEU A 32 -12.18 -1.63 -13.65
C LEU A 32 -12.62 -2.10 -15.04
N ASP A 33 -13.82 -1.73 -15.50
CA ASP A 33 -14.29 -2.08 -16.85
C ASP A 33 -13.31 -1.63 -17.94
N LYS A 34 -12.84 -0.38 -17.86
CA LYS A 34 -11.86 0.15 -18.79
C LYS A 34 -10.59 -0.68 -18.84
N HIS A 35 -10.03 -1.03 -17.68
CA HIS A 35 -8.70 -1.64 -17.62
C HIS A 35 -8.73 -3.17 -17.71
N ILE A 36 -9.84 -3.81 -17.44
CA ILE A 36 -10.05 -5.23 -17.67
C ILE A 36 -10.41 -5.50 -19.14
N ASN A 37 -11.43 -4.81 -19.65
CA ASN A 37 -12.05 -5.15 -20.92
C ASN A 37 -11.46 -4.40 -22.11
N LYS A 38 -11.14 -3.11 -21.98
CA LYS A 38 -10.70 -2.27 -23.09
C LYS A 38 -9.17 -2.25 -23.23
N THR A 39 -8.43 -1.91 -22.17
CA THR A 39 -6.97 -1.82 -22.24
C THR A 39 -6.26 -3.14 -21.91
N LYS A 40 -6.95 -4.06 -21.22
CA LYS A 40 -6.41 -5.35 -20.75
C LYS A 40 -5.12 -5.22 -19.92
N LEU A 41 -5.01 -4.14 -19.14
CA LEU A 41 -3.83 -3.86 -18.33
C LEU A 41 -3.95 -4.42 -16.91
N ILE A 42 -5.15 -4.83 -16.48
CA ILE A 42 -5.37 -5.44 -15.17
C ILE A 42 -5.78 -6.90 -15.32
N SER A 43 -5.18 -7.75 -14.51
CA SER A 43 -5.53 -9.16 -14.35
C SER A 43 -5.63 -9.53 -12.89
N PHE A 44 -6.31 -10.64 -12.58
CA PHE A 44 -6.55 -11.09 -11.21
C PHE A 44 -6.15 -12.56 -11.05
N ALA A 45 -5.48 -12.87 -9.93
CA ALA A 45 -5.04 -14.22 -9.57
C ALA A 45 -5.30 -14.51 -8.10
N SER A 46 -5.45 -15.80 -7.75
CA SER A 46 -5.64 -16.23 -6.36
C SER A 46 -4.34 -16.65 -5.66
N THR A 47 -3.22 -16.64 -6.37
CA THR A 47 -1.93 -17.09 -5.85
C THR A 47 -0.77 -16.30 -6.43
N ILE A 48 0.25 -16.12 -5.62
CA ILE A 48 1.53 -15.51 -6.01
C ILE A 48 2.31 -16.43 -6.97
N LYS A 49 2.18 -17.75 -6.78
CA LYS A 49 2.90 -18.76 -7.56
C LYS A 49 2.67 -18.56 -9.06
N ASN A 50 3.77 -18.48 -9.80
CA ASN A 50 3.84 -18.22 -11.25
C ASN A 50 3.47 -16.81 -11.71
N ASN A 51 2.91 -15.96 -10.85
CA ASN A 51 2.53 -14.58 -11.21
C ASN A 51 3.64 -13.56 -10.97
N LEU A 52 4.71 -13.90 -10.23
CA LEU A 52 5.82 -12.99 -9.94
C LEU A 52 7.01 -13.07 -10.90
N LYS A 53 7.09 -14.10 -11.77
CA LYS A 53 8.29 -14.36 -12.60
C LYS A 53 8.77 -13.14 -13.41
N ASN A 54 7.83 -12.31 -13.87
CA ASN A 54 8.10 -11.16 -14.72
C ASN A 54 7.83 -9.82 -14.03
N SER A 55 7.51 -9.82 -12.74
CA SER A 55 7.21 -8.60 -12.01
C SER A 55 8.48 -7.77 -11.77
N ASP A 56 8.42 -6.49 -12.07
CA ASP A 56 9.48 -5.52 -11.79
C ASP A 56 9.29 -4.89 -10.41
N ILE A 57 8.02 -4.72 -10.00
CA ILE A 57 7.64 -4.15 -8.70
C ILE A 57 6.53 -5.01 -8.10
N ILE A 58 6.62 -5.32 -6.82
CA ILE A 58 5.63 -6.06 -6.05
C ILE A 58 5.16 -5.17 -4.90
N PHE A 59 3.86 -4.87 -4.85
CA PHE A 59 3.26 -4.13 -3.74
C PHE A 59 2.63 -5.08 -2.73
N ILE A 60 3.03 -4.96 -1.46
CA ILE A 60 2.38 -5.60 -0.32
C ILE A 60 1.30 -4.64 0.17
N THR A 61 0.03 -5.04 -0.02
CA THR A 61 -1.17 -4.24 0.30
C THR A 61 -2.16 -5.00 1.18
N VAL A 62 -1.65 -5.98 1.94
CA VAL A 62 -2.47 -6.80 2.84
C VAL A 62 -2.93 -6.05 4.07
N GLY A 63 -4.07 -6.45 4.63
CA GLY A 63 -4.56 -5.87 5.88
C GLY A 63 -3.63 -6.14 7.06
N THR A 64 -3.60 -5.18 7.99
CA THR A 64 -2.85 -5.26 9.26
C THR A 64 -3.80 -4.97 10.41
N PRO A 65 -4.78 -5.87 10.70
CA PRO A 65 -5.77 -5.64 11.75
C PRO A 65 -5.13 -5.60 13.13
N THR A 66 -5.80 -4.99 14.09
CA THR A 66 -5.38 -5.05 15.51
C THR A 66 -5.53 -6.47 16.06
N LYS A 67 -4.54 -6.96 16.78
CA LYS A 67 -4.62 -8.25 17.47
C LYS A 67 -5.69 -8.20 18.56
N GLN A 68 -6.51 -9.25 18.67
CA GLN A 68 -7.58 -9.31 19.65
C GLN A 68 -7.12 -9.27 21.13
N SER A 69 -5.86 -9.59 21.41
CA SER A 69 -5.32 -9.71 22.78
C SER A 69 -4.30 -8.63 23.16
N LYS A 70 -3.93 -7.75 22.23
CA LYS A 70 -2.92 -6.68 22.44
C LYS A 70 -3.22 -5.53 21.49
N ASP A 71 -2.88 -4.32 21.90
CA ASP A 71 -2.98 -3.11 21.08
C ASP A 71 -1.90 -3.03 19.98
N ASP A 72 -1.52 -4.18 19.42
CA ASP A 72 -0.52 -4.34 18.37
C ASP A 72 -1.15 -4.71 17.03
N ALA A 73 -0.52 -4.31 15.94
CA ALA A 73 -0.91 -4.75 14.60
C ALA A 73 -0.59 -6.24 14.38
N ASP A 74 -1.52 -6.97 13.76
CA ASP A 74 -1.24 -8.32 13.28
C ASP A 74 -0.54 -8.26 11.92
N LEU A 75 0.74 -8.59 11.90
CA LEU A 75 1.60 -8.58 10.71
C LEU A 75 1.76 -9.97 10.08
N SER A 76 1.01 -10.98 10.55
CA SER A 76 1.12 -12.35 10.04
C SER A 76 0.92 -12.44 8.53
N PHE A 77 -0.01 -11.68 7.96
CA PHE A 77 -0.22 -11.62 6.52
C PHE A 77 0.97 -10.98 5.78
N VAL A 78 1.62 -9.98 6.36
CA VAL A 78 2.81 -9.33 5.78
C VAL A 78 3.96 -10.33 5.73
N TRP A 79 4.18 -11.07 6.83
CA TRP A 79 5.24 -12.08 6.89
C TRP A 79 5.01 -13.22 5.91
N GLN A 80 3.77 -13.74 5.85
CA GLN A 80 3.40 -14.77 4.90
C GLN A 80 3.66 -14.33 3.45
N VAL A 81 3.25 -13.12 3.08
CA VAL A 81 3.49 -12.58 1.72
C VAL A 81 4.98 -12.41 1.45
N ALA A 82 5.78 -11.96 2.44
CA ALA A 82 7.23 -11.83 2.28
C ALA A 82 7.90 -13.19 2.00
N GLU A 83 7.49 -14.26 2.69
CA GLU A 83 7.96 -15.63 2.42
C GLU A 83 7.55 -16.12 1.03
N GLU A 84 6.28 -15.94 0.66
CA GLU A 84 5.78 -16.33 -0.66
C GLU A 84 6.49 -15.57 -1.80
N ILE A 85 6.83 -14.29 -1.58
CA ILE A 85 7.65 -13.49 -2.51
C ILE A 85 9.04 -14.09 -2.65
N ALA A 86 9.71 -14.39 -1.54
CA ALA A 86 11.06 -14.97 -1.55
C ALA A 86 11.11 -16.30 -2.32
N ASP A 87 10.09 -17.15 -2.18
CA ASP A 87 10.00 -18.45 -2.86
C ASP A 87 9.79 -18.31 -4.39
N ASN A 88 9.26 -17.18 -4.85
CA ASN A 88 8.81 -17.02 -6.24
C ASN A 88 9.58 -15.99 -7.07
N ILE A 89 10.40 -15.13 -6.49
CA ILE A 89 11.26 -14.19 -7.22
C ILE A 89 12.33 -14.95 -8.00
N LYS A 90 12.49 -14.62 -9.30
CA LYS A 90 13.49 -15.23 -10.19
C LYS A 90 14.39 -14.21 -10.87
N LYS A 91 14.05 -12.93 -10.82
CA LYS A 91 14.83 -11.79 -11.34
C LYS A 91 14.77 -10.66 -10.33
N TYR A 92 15.60 -9.64 -10.56
CA TYR A 92 15.52 -8.43 -9.73
C TYR A 92 14.11 -7.82 -9.75
N CYS A 93 13.57 -7.54 -8.57
CA CYS A 93 12.34 -6.79 -8.40
C CYS A 93 12.38 -5.88 -7.17
N LEU A 94 11.56 -4.87 -7.16
CA LEU A 94 11.37 -3.97 -6.02
C LEU A 94 10.18 -4.44 -5.19
N VAL A 95 10.39 -4.74 -3.90
CA VAL A 95 9.33 -5.13 -2.96
C VAL A 95 8.92 -3.90 -2.16
N VAL A 96 7.67 -3.49 -2.31
CA VAL A 96 7.14 -2.24 -1.76
C VAL A 96 6.09 -2.54 -0.70
N THR A 97 6.35 -2.19 0.55
CA THR A 97 5.36 -2.22 1.63
C THR A 97 4.48 -0.99 1.53
N LYS A 98 3.22 -1.18 1.11
CA LYS A 98 2.22 -0.12 1.02
C LYS A 98 1.22 -0.18 2.18
N SER A 99 1.03 -1.33 2.80
CA SER A 99 0.24 -1.51 4.02
C SER A 99 0.72 -0.57 5.12
N THR A 100 -0.21 -0.09 5.96
CA THR A 100 0.12 0.69 7.17
C THR A 100 0.73 -0.26 8.20
N VAL A 101 2.00 -0.06 8.52
CA VAL A 101 2.77 -0.98 9.36
C VAL A 101 3.58 -0.22 10.43
N PRO A 102 3.84 -0.83 11.60
CA PRO A 102 4.77 -0.28 12.60
C PRO A 102 6.17 -0.07 12.03
N VAL A 103 6.89 0.88 12.64
CA VAL A 103 8.29 1.18 12.28
C VAL A 103 9.17 -0.07 12.41
N GLY A 104 9.98 -0.32 11.38
CA GLY A 104 10.86 -1.47 11.29
C GLY A 104 10.27 -2.67 10.53
N THR A 105 8.98 -2.65 10.20
CA THR A 105 8.32 -3.77 9.51
C THR A 105 8.93 -4.05 8.13
N THR A 106 9.21 -3.02 7.33
CA THR A 106 9.84 -3.22 6.01
C THR A 106 11.26 -3.79 6.13
N ARG A 107 11.97 -3.52 7.23
CA ARG A 107 13.27 -4.16 7.55
C ARG A 107 13.11 -5.65 7.82
N GLU A 108 12.08 -6.04 8.55
CA GLU A 108 11.80 -7.45 8.81
C GLU A 108 11.37 -8.18 7.52
N VAL A 109 10.57 -7.55 6.65
CA VAL A 109 10.28 -8.06 5.31
C VAL A 109 11.57 -8.32 4.54
N LYS A 110 12.52 -7.37 4.57
CA LYS A 110 13.84 -7.57 3.95
C LYS A 110 14.58 -8.78 4.53
N LYS A 111 14.61 -8.94 5.84
CA LYS A 111 15.27 -10.07 6.50
C LYS A 111 14.65 -11.41 6.12
N ILE A 112 13.31 -11.49 6.13
CA ILE A 112 12.58 -12.71 5.73
C ILE A 112 12.99 -13.12 4.31
N ILE A 113 13.02 -12.18 3.39
CA ILE A 113 13.38 -12.46 1.99
C ILE A 113 14.87 -12.87 1.88
N LEU A 114 15.77 -12.18 2.60
CA LEU A 114 17.21 -12.48 2.62
C LEU A 114 17.53 -13.89 3.14
N ASN A 115 16.69 -14.48 3.98
CA ASN A 115 16.88 -15.85 4.45
C ASN A 115 16.78 -16.89 3.33
N LYS A 116 16.20 -16.54 2.18
CA LYS A 116 15.93 -17.48 1.08
C LYS A 116 16.63 -17.10 -0.23
N ILE A 117 16.89 -15.82 -0.47
CA ILE A 117 17.45 -15.35 -1.75
C ILE A 117 18.53 -14.28 -1.58
N ASP A 118 19.39 -14.14 -2.60
CA ASP A 118 20.45 -13.12 -2.62
C ASP A 118 19.89 -11.69 -2.69
N GLN A 119 20.50 -10.78 -1.93
CA GLN A 119 20.18 -9.33 -1.94
C GLN A 119 20.20 -8.71 -3.35
N LYS A 120 20.99 -9.27 -4.26
CA LYS A 120 21.07 -8.78 -5.65
C LYS A 120 19.77 -8.90 -6.42
N LEU A 121 18.84 -9.76 -5.95
CA LEU A 121 17.57 -10.03 -6.61
C LEU A 121 16.44 -9.12 -6.15
N PHE A 122 16.64 -8.30 -5.12
CA PHE A 122 15.58 -7.40 -4.66
C PHE A 122 16.11 -6.22 -3.86
N ASP A 123 15.29 -5.19 -3.80
CA ASP A 123 15.36 -4.13 -2.80
C ASP A 123 13.99 -3.97 -2.15
N VAL A 124 13.97 -3.34 -0.97
CA VAL A 124 12.72 -3.04 -0.26
C VAL A 124 12.46 -1.53 -0.19
N VAL A 125 11.20 -1.15 -0.20
CA VAL A 125 10.74 0.24 -0.09
C VAL A 125 9.53 0.29 0.83
N SER A 126 9.45 1.30 1.68
CA SER A 126 8.22 1.70 2.36
C SER A 126 7.55 2.81 1.57
N ASN A 127 6.31 2.59 1.14
CA ASN A 127 5.51 3.58 0.41
C ASN A 127 4.09 3.62 0.96
N PRO A 128 3.89 4.23 2.13
CA PRO A 128 2.58 4.29 2.77
C PRO A 128 1.57 5.06 1.90
N GLU A 129 0.29 4.72 2.06
CA GLU A 129 -0.84 5.39 1.43
C GLU A 129 -1.46 6.42 2.38
N PHE A 130 -2.16 7.43 1.82
CA PHE A 130 -2.91 8.46 2.54
C PHE A 130 -4.32 8.62 1.94
N LEU A 131 -4.93 7.49 1.59
CA LEU A 131 -6.23 7.43 0.93
C LEU A 131 -7.37 7.44 1.95
N ARG A 132 -8.48 8.09 1.58
CA ARG A 132 -9.73 8.06 2.34
C ARG A 132 -10.74 7.16 1.63
N GLU A 133 -11.42 6.31 2.38
CA GLU A 133 -12.50 5.49 1.85
C GLU A 133 -13.60 6.36 1.21
N GLY A 134 -14.07 5.96 0.02
CA GLY A 134 -15.05 6.71 -0.76
C GLY A 134 -14.49 7.92 -1.53
N SER A 135 -13.17 8.18 -1.42
CA SER A 135 -12.47 9.24 -2.16
C SER A 135 -11.07 8.82 -2.61
N ALA A 136 -10.77 7.51 -2.56
CA ALA A 136 -9.43 6.96 -2.77
C ALA A 136 -8.89 7.22 -4.18
N ILE A 137 -9.74 7.17 -5.20
CA ILE A 137 -9.35 7.48 -6.59
C ILE A 137 -8.84 8.92 -6.68
N ASN A 138 -9.57 9.86 -6.11
CA ASN A 138 -9.22 11.28 -6.17
C ASN A 138 -7.94 11.56 -5.38
N ASP A 139 -7.84 10.99 -4.17
CA ASP A 139 -6.67 11.10 -3.32
C ASP A 139 -5.42 10.47 -3.97
N PHE A 140 -5.58 9.38 -4.74
CA PHE A 140 -4.48 8.76 -5.46
C PHE A 140 -4.03 9.55 -6.69
N ILE A 141 -4.98 10.12 -7.45
CA ILE A 141 -4.67 10.88 -8.68
C ILE A 141 -4.13 12.27 -8.36
N ARG A 142 -4.51 12.85 -7.22
CA ARG A 142 -4.11 14.17 -6.75
C ARG A 142 -3.66 14.13 -5.29
N PRO A 143 -2.61 13.36 -4.98
CA PRO A 143 -2.15 13.25 -3.60
C PRO A 143 -1.44 14.55 -3.18
N ASP A 144 -1.58 14.92 -1.91
CA ASP A 144 -0.82 16.03 -1.33
C ASP A 144 0.69 15.76 -1.38
N ARG A 145 1.07 14.50 -1.28
CA ARG A 145 2.46 14.02 -1.35
C ARG A 145 2.54 12.53 -1.63
N VAL A 146 3.65 12.09 -2.20
CA VAL A 146 4.06 10.68 -2.25
C VAL A 146 5.28 10.50 -1.35
N VAL A 147 5.20 9.59 -0.37
CA VAL A 147 6.30 9.30 0.55
C VAL A 147 6.98 8.01 0.12
N ILE A 148 8.30 8.04 -0.04
CA ILE A 148 9.13 6.91 -0.46
C ILE A 148 10.27 6.73 0.52
N GLY A 149 10.21 5.67 1.33
CA GLY A 149 11.29 5.26 2.24
C GLY A 149 12.16 4.20 1.59
N THR A 150 13.45 4.49 1.37
CA THR A 150 14.36 3.58 0.67
C THR A 150 15.79 3.69 1.21
N GLU A 151 16.62 2.67 0.91
CA GLU A 151 18.03 2.61 1.30
C GLU A 151 18.97 3.09 0.19
N ASN A 152 18.51 3.13 -1.06
CA ASN A 152 19.41 3.40 -2.18
C ASN A 152 18.73 4.19 -3.30
N LYS A 153 19.57 4.84 -4.12
CA LYS A 153 19.11 5.71 -5.22
C LYS A 153 18.45 4.94 -6.36
N LYS A 154 18.80 3.68 -6.57
CA LYS A 154 18.19 2.84 -7.61
C LYS A 154 16.70 2.64 -7.33
N SER A 155 16.37 2.21 -6.11
CA SER A 155 14.98 2.02 -5.68
C SER A 155 14.19 3.32 -5.68
N GLU A 156 14.81 4.42 -5.24
CA GLU A 156 14.21 5.76 -5.30
C GLU A 156 13.84 6.14 -6.73
N ASN A 157 14.76 5.93 -7.68
CA ASN A 157 14.52 6.28 -9.08
C ASN A 157 13.41 5.42 -9.72
N ILE A 158 13.35 4.12 -9.41
CA ILE A 158 12.28 3.24 -9.88
C ILE A 158 10.92 3.73 -9.36
N MET A 159 10.83 4.07 -8.08
CA MET A 159 9.59 4.59 -7.50
C MET A 159 9.20 5.95 -8.07
N LYS A 160 10.17 6.84 -8.29
CA LYS A 160 9.92 8.13 -8.95
C LYS A 160 9.40 7.96 -10.37
N GLU A 161 9.96 7.04 -11.14
CA GLU A 161 9.48 6.75 -12.50
C GLU A 161 8.05 6.16 -12.47
N LEU A 162 7.75 5.28 -11.51
CA LEU A 162 6.40 4.74 -11.34
C LEU A 162 5.37 5.83 -11.08
N TYR A 163 5.69 6.79 -10.20
CA TYR A 163 4.81 7.90 -9.84
C TYR A 163 4.92 9.12 -10.77
N ARG A 164 5.77 9.07 -11.79
CA ARG A 164 5.98 10.16 -12.75
C ARG A 164 4.70 10.78 -13.32
N PRO A 165 3.63 10.02 -13.65
CA PRO A 165 2.38 10.63 -14.11
C PRO A 165 1.75 11.62 -13.12
N LEU A 166 2.03 11.50 -11.82
CA LEU A 166 1.53 12.42 -10.79
C LEU A 166 2.37 13.69 -10.69
N PHE A 167 3.65 13.66 -11.10
CA PHE A 167 4.51 14.84 -11.15
C PHE A 167 4.01 15.91 -12.12
N LEU A 168 3.34 15.52 -13.18
CA LEU A 168 2.72 16.47 -14.11
C LEU A 168 1.67 17.36 -13.46
N LYS A 169 1.33 17.06 -12.20
CA LYS A 169 0.37 17.82 -11.35
C LYS A 169 1.05 18.46 -10.14
N GLU A 170 2.38 18.65 -10.19
CA GLU A 170 3.19 19.27 -9.13
C GLU A 170 3.14 18.54 -7.78
N THR A 171 2.79 17.26 -7.75
CA THR A 171 2.76 16.48 -6.51
C THR A 171 4.18 16.28 -5.97
N PRO A 172 4.47 16.73 -4.73
CA PRO A 172 5.80 16.55 -4.14
C PRO A 172 6.08 15.08 -3.83
N ILE A 173 7.28 14.62 -4.15
CA ILE A 173 7.79 13.32 -3.68
C ILE A 173 8.79 13.54 -2.56
N VAL A 174 8.47 12.97 -1.41
CA VAL A 174 9.33 12.97 -0.22
C VAL A 174 10.10 11.66 -0.18
N ALA A 175 11.38 11.69 -0.57
CA ALA A 175 12.29 10.56 -0.44
C ALA A 175 12.99 10.64 0.92
N THR A 176 12.96 9.54 1.69
CA THR A 176 13.50 9.48 3.05
C THR A 176 13.98 8.07 3.42
N SER A 177 14.34 7.82 4.68
CA SER A 177 14.61 6.47 5.18
C SER A 177 13.33 5.64 5.28
N ILE A 178 13.46 4.32 5.29
CA ILE A 178 12.35 3.37 5.44
C ILE A 178 11.57 3.67 6.71
N GLU A 179 12.26 3.81 7.84
CA GLU A 179 11.67 4.06 9.15
C GLU A 179 10.94 5.40 9.21
N THR A 180 11.49 6.44 8.57
CA THR A 180 10.84 7.74 8.49
C THR A 180 9.56 7.67 7.67
N ALA A 181 9.54 6.92 6.56
CA ALA A 181 8.33 6.73 5.76
C ALA A 181 7.22 6.02 6.56
N GLU A 182 7.58 4.98 7.33
CA GLU A 182 6.65 4.25 8.18
C GLU A 182 6.08 5.15 9.28
N ILE A 183 6.93 5.92 10.00
CA ILE A 183 6.45 6.81 11.09
C ILE A 183 5.61 7.96 10.58
N ILE A 184 5.86 8.50 9.38
CA ILE A 184 5.06 9.57 8.78
C ILE A 184 3.59 9.15 8.68
N LYS A 185 3.31 7.90 8.27
CA LYS A 185 1.93 7.40 8.18
C LYS A 185 1.28 7.31 9.56
N TYR A 186 1.97 6.72 10.54
CA TYR A 186 1.45 6.63 11.91
C TYR A 186 1.21 8.00 12.52
N ALA A 187 2.18 8.90 12.41
CA ALA A 187 2.05 10.27 12.93
C ALA A 187 0.86 11.02 12.31
N SER A 188 0.69 10.88 10.98
CA SER A 188 -0.46 11.48 10.27
C SER A 188 -1.80 10.95 10.81
N ASN A 189 -1.94 9.64 10.94
CA ASN A 189 -3.18 9.03 11.40
C ASN A 189 -3.45 9.36 12.88
N SER A 190 -2.43 9.30 13.75
CA SER A 190 -2.56 9.63 15.17
C SER A 190 -2.92 11.09 15.39
N PHE A 191 -2.31 12.01 14.62
CA PHE A 191 -2.62 13.43 14.71
C PHE A 191 -4.06 13.71 14.26
N LEU A 192 -4.52 13.08 13.18
CA LEU A 192 -5.91 13.21 12.73
C LEU A 192 -6.89 12.70 13.79
N ALA A 193 -6.64 11.52 14.37
CA ALA A 193 -7.46 10.96 15.44
C ALA A 193 -7.51 11.89 16.66
N THR A 194 -6.36 12.44 17.08
CA THR A 194 -6.27 13.39 18.18
C THR A 194 -7.09 14.66 17.90
N LYS A 195 -7.01 15.20 16.68
CA LYS A 195 -7.80 16.39 16.32
C LYS A 195 -9.30 16.12 16.38
N ILE A 196 -9.74 14.97 15.90
CA ILE A 196 -11.16 14.59 15.91
C ILE A 196 -11.64 14.39 17.35
N ALA A 197 -10.88 13.66 18.19
CA ALA A 197 -11.20 13.48 19.59
C ALA A 197 -11.30 14.83 20.31
N PHE A 198 -10.29 15.70 20.15
CA PHE A 198 -10.27 17.02 20.75
C PHE A 198 -11.49 17.87 20.38
N ILE A 199 -11.85 17.94 19.10
CA ILE A 199 -12.98 18.78 18.68
C ILE A 199 -14.33 18.22 19.17
N ASN A 200 -14.47 16.91 19.31
CA ASN A 200 -15.65 16.29 19.89
C ASN A 200 -15.79 16.65 21.38
N GLU A 201 -14.70 16.58 22.18
CA GLU A 201 -14.69 17.03 23.58
C GLU A 201 -15.10 18.50 23.71
N ILE A 202 -14.66 19.36 22.79
CA ILE A 202 -15.04 20.78 22.78
C ILE A 202 -16.53 20.93 22.41
N ALA A 203 -17.04 20.14 21.46
CA ALA A 203 -18.45 20.17 21.09
C ALA A 203 -19.34 19.79 22.28
N ASP A 204 -18.99 18.70 22.99
CA ASP A 204 -19.71 18.27 24.20
C ASP A 204 -19.70 19.36 25.29
N LEU A 205 -18.57 20.03 25.47
CA LEU A 205 -18.46 21.17 26.40
C LEU A 205 -19.39 22.31 25.99
N CYS A 206 -19.42 22.66 24.71
CA CYS A 206 -20.30 23.71 24.18
C CYS A 206 -21.78 23.39 24.47
N GLU A 207 -22.21 22.15 24.27
CA GLU A 207 -23.57 21.72 24.58
C GLU A 207 -23.91 21.91 26.09
N VAL A 208 -22.97 21.56 26.96
CA VAL A 208 -23.15 21.68 28.43
C VAL A 208 -23.26 23.14 28.88
N VAL A 209 -22.47 24.04 28.30
CA VAL A 209 -22.40 25.46 28.73
C VAL A 209 -23.29 26.40 27.89
N GLY A 210 -23.99 25.87 26.91
CA GLY A 210 -24.88 26.66 26.03
C GLY A 210 -24.16 27.57 25.06
N ALA A 211 -22.94 27.23 24.66
CA ALA A 211 -22.12 27.97 23.71
C ALA A 211 -22.40 27.53 22.26
#